data_893f74bfa5f3cb2b462d0def3efc2fe0
#
_entry.id   893f74bfa5f3cb2b462d0def3efc2fe0
#
_cell.length_a   1.000
_cell.length_b   1.000
_cell.length_c   1.000
_cell.angle_alpha   90.00
_cell.angle_beta   90.00
_cell.angle_gamma   90.00
#
_symmetry.space_group_name_H-M   'P 1'
#
loop_
_entity.id
_entity.type
_entity.pdbx_description
1 polymer ?
#
loop_
_entity_poly.entity_id
_entity_poly.type
_entity_poly.pdbx_seq_one_letter_code
_entity_poly.pdbx_strand_id
1 'polypeptide(L)'
;NVPGPKMALYMAGQKLREMMFWVPQTGNVGIGISIMSYQNHVHFGLIADGRLMPDPDAVIRRFGPEFEKLLYLAMLSDWEEQVRSWDAEMISAELLVGGNGADR
;
A
#
# COMPACT_ATOMS: atom_id res chain seq x y z
N ASN A 1 -1.16 -2.96 -1.71
CA ASN A 1 -0.43 -1.75 -1.36
C ASN A 1 -0.30 -0.84 -2.59
N VAL A 2 -0.69 0.43 -2.44
CA VAL A 2 -0.61 1.41 -3.52
C VAL A 2 0.06 2.68 -2.97
N PRO A 3 1.23 3.05 -3.50
CA PRO A 3 1.82 4.34 -3.20
C PRO A 3 0.96 5.44 -3.86
N GLY A 4 0.43 6.33 -3.06
CA GLY A 4 -0.34 7.47 -3.53
C GLY A 4 0.52 8.72 -3.76
N PRO A 5 -0.06 9.77 -4.32
CA PRO A 5 0.67 11.00 -4.61
C PRO A 5 1.15 11.69 -3.33
N LYS A 6 2.39 12.18 -3.38
CA LYS A 6 3.00 12.95 -2.28
C LYS A 6 2.45 14.38 -2.21
N MET A 7 2.00 14.92 -3.34
CA MET A 7 1.43 16.27 -3.42
C MET A 7 -0.07 16.27 -3.15
N ALA A 8 -0.60 17.41 -2.72
CA ALA A 8 -2.03 17.59 -2.54
C ALA A 8 -2.77 17.51 -3.87
N LEU A 9 -3.83 16.72 -3.92
CA LEU A 9 -4.76 16.70 -5.04
C LEU A 9 -5.97 17.58 -4.75
N TYR A 10 -6.54 18.13 -5.82
CA TYR A 10 -7.74 18.96 -5.79
C TYR A 10 -8.77 18.37 -6.73
N MET A 11 -10.03 18.35 -6.29
CA MET A 11 -11.18 17.94 -7.09
C MET A 11 -12.25 19.02 -7.01
N ALA A 12 -12.69 19.54 -8.16
CA ALA A 12 -13.65 20.64 -8.24
C ALA A 12 -13.29 21.84 -7.34
N GLY A 13 -12.00 22.22 -7.28
CA GLY A 13 -11.50 23.35 -6.48
C GLY A 13 -11.33 23.04 -4.98
N GLN A 14 -11.71 21.85 -4.50
CA GLN A 14 -11.56 21.45 -3.12
C GLN A 14 -10.34 20.54 -2.94
N LYS A 15 -9.58 20.78 -1.86
CA LYS A 15 -8.44 19.93 -1.51
C LYS A 15 -8.94 18.56 -1.04
N LEU A 16 -8.39 17.50 -1.62
CA LEU A 16 -8.64 16.15 -1.18
C LEU A 16 -7.89 15.93 0.15
N ARG A 17 -8.63 15.59 1.21
CA ARG A 17 -8.04 15.37 2.54
C ARG A 17 -7.46 13.99 2.69
N GLU A 18 -8.18 13.00 2.21
CA GLU A 18 -7.86 11.58 2.39
C GLU A 18 -8.20 10.82 1.12
N MET A 19 -7.46 9.76 0.87
CA MET A 19 -7.73 8.81 -0.21
C MET A 19 -7.71 7.41 0.35
N MET A 20 -8.69 6.61 -0.06
CA MET A 20 -8.79 5.22 0.31
C MET A 20 -9.32 4.42 -0.87
N PHE A 21 -8.94 3.17 -0.97
CA PHE A 21 -9.54 2.24 -1.92
C PHE A 21 -9.91 0.94 -1.22
N TRP A 22 -10.84 0.22 -1.79
CA TRP A 22 -11.26 -1.08 -1.29
C TRP A 22 -10.84 -2.15 -2.28
N VAL A 23 -10.29 -3.25 -1.74
CA VAL A 23 -9.96 -4.41 -2.56
C VAL A 23 -11.27 -5.10 -2.96
N PRO A 24 -11.55 -5.26 -4.27
CA PRO A 24 -12.72 -6.01 -4.69
C PRO A 24 -12.65 -7.44 -4.18
N GLN A 25 -13.74 -7.91 -3.58
CA GLN A 25 -13.85 -9.29 -3.13
C GLN A 25 -14.68 -10.08 -4.15
N THR A 26 -14.11 -11.14 -4.67
CA THR A 26 -14.78 -12.06 -5.60
C THR A 26 -14.56 -13.49 -5.17
N GLY A 27 -15.57 -14.33 -5.34
CA GLY A 27 -15.49 -15.75 -5.03
C GLY A 27 -15.33 -16.05 -3.53
N ASN A 28 -14.33 -16.83 -3.18
CA ASN A 28 -14.09 -17.33 -1.82
C ASN A 28 -13.08 -16.48 -1.01
N VAL A 29 -12.80 -15.25 -1.45
CA VAL A 29 -11.89 -14.34 -0.72
C VAL A 29 -12.68 -13.61 0.36
N GLY A 30 -12.49 -14.00 1.62
CA GLY A 30 -13.24 -13.45 2.75
C GLY A 30 -12.61 -12.25 3.42
N ILE A 31 -11.37 -11.85 3.05
CA ILE A 31 -10.65 -10.74 3.65
C ILE A 31 -9.92 -9.98 2.57
N GLY A 32 -10.06 -8.65 2.55
CA GLY A 32 -9.31 -7.74 1.70
C GLY A 32 -8.63 -6.66 2.54
N ILE A 33 -7.35 -6.42 2.27
CA ILE A 33 -6.56 -5.39 2.94
C ILE A 33 -6.07 -4.41 1.90
N SER A 34 -6.26 -3.13 2.16
CA SER A 34 -5.71 -2.03 1.36
C SER A 34 -4.79 -1.17 2.20
N ILE A 35 -3.65 -0.82 1.64
CA ILE A 35 -2.72 0.14 2.23
C ILE A 35 -2.43 1.19 1.18
N MET A 36 -2.65 2.46 1.51
CA MET A 36 -2.43 3.57 0.61
C MET A 36 -1.74 4.71 1.32
N SER A 37 -0.70 5.27 0.72
CA SER A 37 -0.07 6.49 1.22
C SER A 37 -0.62 7.71 0.47
N TYR A 38 -0.92 8.78 1.20
CA TYR A 38 -1.29 10.07 0.63
C TYR A 38 -0.79 11.20 1.53
N GLN A 39 -0.05 12.15 0.95
CA GLN A 39 0.50 13.30 1.70
C GLN A 39 1.23 12.90 3.02
N ASN A 40 2.11 11.90 2.98
CA ASN A 40 2.84 11.36 4.14
C ASN A 40 1.95 10.70 5.22
N HIS A 41 0.71 10.42 4.92
CA HIS A 41 -0.18 9.62 5.77
C HIS A 41 -0.39 8.25 5.15
N VAL A 42 -0.48 7.23 6.01
CA VAL A 42 -0.80 5.86 5.58
C VAL A 42 -2.23 5.56 5.97
N HIS A 43 -3.03 5.18 4.98
CA HIS A 43 -4.41 4.77 5.15
C HIS A 43 -4.48 3.25 5.04
N PHE A 44 -5.00 2.62 6.07
CA PHE A 44 -5.22 1.18 6.13
C PHE A 44 -6.71 0.89 6.03
N GLY A 45 -7.10 0.07 5.08
CA GLY A 45 -8.47 -0.39 4.89
C GLY A 45 -8.58 -1.90 5.04
N LEU A 46 -9.59 -2.34 5.76
CA LEU A 46 -9.93 -3.74 5.95
C LEU A 46 -11.38 -3.97 5.52
N ILE A 47 -11.60 -4.90 4.61
CA ILE A 47 -12.92 -5.44 4.29
C ILE A 47 -12.92 -6.93 4.62
N ALA A 48 -13.91 -7.39 5.35
CA ALA A 48 -13.96 -8.77 5.79
C ALA A 48 -15.41 -9.31 5.77
N ASP A 49 -15.52 -10.62 5.51
CA ASP A 49 -16.77 -11.34 5.73
C ASP A 49 -17.01 -11.48 7.24
N GLY A 50 -18.15 -11.00 7.74
CA GLY A 50 -18.50 -11.04 9.16
C GLY A 50 -18.62 -12.44 9.75
N ARG A 51 -18.73 -13.48 8.91
CA ARG A 51 -18.70 -14.88 9.37
C ARG A 51 -17.28 -15.36 9.66
N LEU A 52 -16.30 -14.86 8.88
CA LEU A 52 -14.90 -15.26 9.03
C LEU A 52 -14.16 -14.40 10.03
N MET A 53 -14.56 -13.14 10.16
CA MET A 53 -13.95 -12.18 11.08
C MET A 53 -15.04 -11.44 11.87
N PRO A 54 -15.46 -11.97 13.03
CA PRO A 54 -16.54 -11.38 13.84
C PRO A 54 -16.18 -10.03 14.46
N ASP A 55 -14.89 -9.76 14.70
CA ASP A 55 -14.39 -8.49 15.27
C ASP A 55 -13.28 -7.89 14.40
N PRO A 56 -13.62 -7.25 13.26
CA PRO A 56 -12.64 -6.59 12.41
C PRO A 56 -11.99 -5.38 13.10
N ASP A 57 -12.67 -4.75 14.04
CA ASP A 57 -12.15 -3.60 14.79
C ASP A 57 -10.95 -3.97 15.65
N ALA A 58 -10.85 -5.21 16.12
CA ALA A 58 -9.67 -5.68 16.84
C ALA A 58 -8.41 -5.63 15.96
N VAL A 59 -8.52 -5.92 14.66
CA VAL A 59 -7.41 -5.82 13.72
C VAL A 59 -7.05 -4.36 13.47
N ILE A 60 -8.05 -3.51 13.25
CA ILE A 60 -7.84 -2.06 13.03
C ILE A 60 -7.13 -1.42 14.24
N ARG A 61 -7.57 -1.73 15.45
CA ARG A 61 -6.94 -1.20 16.69
C ARG A 61 -5.48 -1.62 16.85
N ARG A 62 -5.09 -2.78 16.33
CA ARG A 62 -3.71 -3.29 16.40
C ARG A 62 -2.81 -2.71 15.29
N PHE A 63 -3.38 -2.24 14.20
CA PHE A 63 -2.61 -1.76 13.07
C PHE A 63 -1.66 -0.62 13.46
N GLY A 64 -2.15 0.40 14.16
CA GLY A 64 -1.33 1.55 14.57
C GLY A 64 -0.06 1.15 15.34
N PRO A 65 -0.19 0.46 16.48
CA PRO A 65 0.97 0.01 17.27
C PRO A 65 1.95 -0.91 16.50
N GLU A 66 1.44 -1.79 15.64
CA GLU A 66 2.31 -2.66 14.85
C GLU A 66 3.03 -1.88 13.74
N PHE A 67 2.35 -0.90 13.13
CA PHE A 67 2.95 -0.03 12.14
C PHE A 67 4.06 0.86 12.76
N GLU A 68 3.85 1.38 13.96
CA GLU A 68 4.88 2.14 14.70
C GLU A 68 6.13 1.30 14.95
N LYS A 69 5.99 0.01 15.30
CA LYS A 69 7.14 -0.88 15.45
C LYS A 69 7.93 -1.01 14.16
N LEU A 70 7.25 -1.13 13.02
CA LEU A 70 7.91 -1.18 11.71
C LEU A 70 8.63 0.13 11.38
N LEU A 71 8.05 1.27 11.73
CA LEU A 71 8.72 2.57 11.58
C LEU A 71 10.00 2.66 12.41
N TYR A 72 9.97 2.23 13.67
CA TYR A 72 11.17 2.19 14.52
C TYR A 72 12.24 1.26 13.93
N LEU A 73 11.87 0.09 13.45
CA LEU A 73 12.81 -0.83 12.81
C LEU A 73 13.40 -0.21 11.53
N ALA A 74 12.60 0.46 10.74
CA ALA A 74 13.06 1.14 9.52
C ALA A 74 14.03 2.29 9.84
N MET A 75 13.79 3.04 10.93
CA MET A 75 14.68 4.11 11.39
C MET A 75 16.03 3.60 11.93
N LEU A 76 16.06 2.37 12.45
CA LEU A 76 17.27 1.73 13.00
C LEU A 76 18.05 0.93 11.96
N SER A 77 17.49 0.68 10.79
CA SER A 77 18.13 -0.05 9.70
C SER A 77 18.68 0.90 8.64
N ASP A 78 19.73 0.49 7.92
CA ASP A 78 20.25 1.18 6.72
C ASP A 78 19.26 1.00 5.54
N TRP A 79 18.03 1.47 5.76
CA TRP A 79 16.91 1.32 4.86
C TRP A 79 17.13 1.95 3.49
N GLU A 80 17.91 3.02 3.41
CA GLU A 80 18.22 3.72 2.15
C GLU A 80 18.98 2.84 1.14
N GLU A 81 19.82 1.94 1.62
CA GLU A 81 20.57 1.01 0.77
C GLU A 81 19.66 -0.11 0.26
N GLN A 82 18.74 -0.59 1.10
CA GLN A 82 17.79 -1.63 0.75
C GLN A 82 16.73 -1.15 -0.26
N VAL A 83 16.21 0.06 -0.11
CA VAL A 83 15.24 0.65 -1.05
C VAL A 83 15.88 0.87 -2.41
N ARG A 84 17.13 1.34 -2.48
CA ARG A 84 17.86 1.47 -3.74
C ARG A 84 18.07 0.14 -4.47
N SER A 85 18.27 -0.94 -3.73
CA SER A 85 18.42 -2.28 -4.35
C SER A 85 17.09 -2.77 -4.95
N TRP A 86 15.96 -2.52 -4.30
CA TRP A 86 14.64 -2.88 -4.83
C TRP A 86 14.24 -2.05 -6.06
N ASP A 87 14.52 -0.76 -6.06
CA ASP A 87 14.29 0.09 -7.22
C ASP A 87 15.14 -0.37 -8.42
N ALA A 88 16.39 -0.75 -8.19
CA ALA A 88 17.26 -1.29 -9.23
C ALA A 88 16.79 -2.65 -9.77
N GLU A 89 16.28 -3.54 -8.91
CA GLU A 89 15.70 -4.82 -9.32
C GLU A 89 14.40 -4.65 -10.11
N MET A 90 13.52 -3.72 -9.69
CA MET A 90 12.28 -3.42 -10.41
C MET A 90 12.55 -2.82 -11.78
N ILE A 91 13.49 -1.88 -11.90
CA ILE A 91 13.89 -1.27 -13.19
C ILE A 91 14.49 -2.34 -14.12
N SER A 92 15.33 -3.24 -13.60
CA SER A 92 15.91 -4.31 -14.42
C SER A 92 14.88 -5.35 -14.86
N ALA A 93 13.88 -5.66 -14.04
CA ALA A 93 12.78 -6.55 -14.41
C ALA A 93 11.87 -5.93 -15.48
N GLU A 94 11.61 -4.63 -15.40
CA GLU A 94 10.80 -3.91 -16.39
C GLU A 94 11.50 -3.82 -17.76
N LEU A 95 12.81 -3.64 -17.77
CA LEU A 95 13.62 -3.67 -18.99
C LEU A 95 13.65 -5.06 -19.66
N LEU A 96 13.65 -6.14 -18.88
CA LEU A 96 13.60 -7.51 -19.38
C LEU A 96 12.22 -7.87 -19.98
N VAL A 97 11.14 -7.35 -19.45
CA VAL A 97 9.77 -7.57 -19.96
C VAL A 97 9.51 -6.71 -21.21
N GLY A 98 10.08 -5.50 -21.30
CA GLY A 98 9.93 -4.59 -22.44
C GLY A 98 10.75 -4.96 -23.68
N GLY A 99 11.76 -5.83 -23.53
CA GLY A 99 12.67 -6.20 -24.63
C GLY A 99 12.16 -7.24 -25.63
N ASN A 100 10.99 -7.82 -25.44
CA ASN A 100 10.50 -8.93 -26.28
C ASN A 100 9.41 -8.53 -27.31
N GLY A 101 9.29 -7.25 -27.63
CA GLY A 101 8.24 -6.70 -28.51
C GLY A 101 8.67 -6.07 -29.84
N ALA A 102 9.94 -6.17 -30.23
CA ALA A 102 10.40 -5.57 -31.48
C ALA A 102 11.19 -6.57 -32.34
N ASP A 103 10.52 -7.59 -32.86
CA ASP A 103 10.93 -8.28 -34.08
C ASP A 103 9.80 -9.20 -34.58
N ARG A 104 8.87 -8.60 -35.32
CA ARG A 104 8.09 -9.31 -36.37
C ARG A 104 7.48 -8.28 -37.33
#